data_fc673d0fbf9c19fb064c3497375bdee8
#
_entry.id   fc673d0fbf9c19fb064c3497375bdee8
#
_cell.length_a   1.000
_cell.length_b   1.000
_cell.length_c   1.000
_cell.angle_alpha   90.00
_cell.angle_beta   90.00
_cell.angle_gamma   90.00
#
_symmetry.space_group_name_H-M   'P 1'
#
loop_
_entity.id
_entity.type
_entity.pdbx_description
1 polymer ?
#
loop_
_entity_poly.entity_id
_entity_poly.type
_entity_poly.pdbx_seq_one_letter_code
_entity_poly.pdbx_strand_id
1 'polypeptide(L)'
;MTLAWWMALGAPLLTVWAQETQTPVFQSESALALVRFHVERKHTFADDLKAEDVILLEDGRPRGFTVFEGSVSRTIPIEMALLFDTSGSVNSEGLLDPLEYKAALLDKLPGVRLSVYSFNDKLFRHCRPTRDGAELAAALGQVRDSRSMAATVEKLPLTLPHGRKGGPATWLFEAIMATARDAAADARPATRMLVVFSDGFPTTNTRPEDAAVALSELGMPVYPVILGHSHIAARKAEGQLGWPQMAELFMADFARLAELTGGRSFDPPAIDVTIVRQILGAMAAQALSEYVVGFAPEASAGGARRHRLEVRVRSKEIGTVRGGVRMVVH
;
A
#
# COMPACT_ATOMS: atom_id res chain seq x y z
N MET A 1 36.36 -89.66 -13.32
CA MET A 1 35.23 -89.35 -12.44
C MET A 1 35.84 -88.79 -11.18
N THR A 2 35.82 -87.49 -10.97
CA THR A 2 35.99 -86.81 -9.66
C THR A 2 35.57 -85.34 -9.88
N LEU A 3 34.48 -84.95 -9.25
CA LEU A 3 33.96 -83.63 -9.15
C LEU A 3 34.78 -82.81 -8.15
N ALA A 4 35.31 -81.66 -8.52
CA ALA A 4 35.90 -80.70 -7.60
C ALA A 4 34.90 -79.57 -7.34
N TRP A 5 34.54 -79.35 -6.12
CA TRP A 5 33.69 -78.28 -5.62
C TRP A 5 34.60 -77.03 -5.33
N TRP A 6 34.27 -75.90 -5.94
CA TRP A 6 34.84 -74.59 -5.57
C TRP A 6 33.84 -73.86 -4.70
N MET A 7 34.19 -73.66 -3.43
CA MET A 7 33.48 -72.69 -2.59
C MET A 7 34.02 -71.29 -2.88
N ALA A 8 33.16 -70.43 -3.32
CA ALA A 8 33.46 -69.02 -3.40
C ALA A 8 33.00 -68.35 -2.10
N LEU A 9 33.96 -67.84 -1.32
CA LEU A 9 33.75 -66.99 -0.17
C LEU A 9 33.39 -65.56 -0.67
N GLY A 10 32.14 -65.20 -0.54
CA GLY A 10 31.65 -63.82 -0.76
C GLY A 10 31.90 -62.98 0.49
N ALA A 11 32.77 -61.99 0.41
CA ALA A 11 32.93 -60.97 1.43
C ALA A 11 31.78 -59.96 1.33
N PRO A 12 31.12 -59.56 2.43
CA PRO A 12 30.11 -58.51 2.38
C PRO A 12 30.80 -57.11 2.26
N LEU A 13 30.49 -56.40 1.18
CA LEU A 13 30.79 -55.00 1.02
C LEU A 13 29.90 -54.20 1.97
N LEU A 14 30.46 -53.72 3.06
CA LEU A 14 29.84 -52.72 3.94
C LEU A 14 29.85 -51.36 3.20
N THR A 15 28.73 -51.01 2.57
CA THR A 15 28.44 -49.68 2.09
C THR A 15 28.21 -48.74 3.29
N VAL A 16 29.23 -47.97 3.66
CA VAL A 16 29.09 -46.88 4.61
C VAL A 16 28.30 -45.74 3.90
N TRP A 17 27.06 -45.57 4.29
CA TRP A 17 26.29 -44.40 3.91
C TRP A 17 26.85 -43.23 4.71
N ALA A 18 27.56 -42.32 4.04
CA ALA A 18 27.89 -41.02 4.57
C ALA A 18 26.57 -40.23 4.70
N GLN A 19 26.03 -40.08 5.89
CA GLN A 19 24.99 -39.13 6.22
C GLN A 19 25.61 -37.74 6.10
N GLU A 20 25.32 -37.04 5.00
CA GLU A 20 25.52 -35.60 4.93
C GLU A 20 24.70 -34.96 6.04
N THR A 21 25.37 -34.53 7.08
CA THR A 21 24.80 -33.64 8.08
C THR A 21 24.48 -32.33 7.41
N GLN A 22 23.26 -32.18 6.87
CA GLN A 22 22.72 -30.89 6.49
C GLN A 22 22.69 -30.04 7.77
N THR A 23 23.63 -29.14 7.86
CA THR A 23 23.56 -28.03 8.82
C THR A 23 22.25 -27.29 8.56
N PRO A 24 21.32 -27.19 9.53
CA PRO A 24 20.11 -26.43 9.31
C PRO A 24 20.51 -24.97 9.10
N VAL A 25 20.42 -24.49 7.87
CA VAL A 25 20.49 -23.06 7.57
C VAL A 25 19.19 -22.48 8.11
N PHE A 26 19.24 -21.98 9.34
CA PHE A 26 18.21 -21.11 9.87
C PHE A 26 18.27 -19.79 9.08
N GLN A 27 17.57 -19.72 7.97
CA GLN A 27 17.15 -18.47 7.37
C GLN A 27 16.02 -17.91 8.23
N SER A 28 16.37 -17.28 9.34
CA SER A 28 15.48 -16.36 10.02
C SER A 28 15.41 -15.08 9.17
N GLU A 29 14.58 -15.05 8.14
CA GLU A 29 14.11 -13.80 7.55
C GLU A 29 13.18 -13.15 8.59
N SER A 30 13.77 -12.46 9.55
CA SER A 30 13.03 -11.57 10.43
C SER A 30 12.47 -10.45 9.56
N ALA A 31 11.21 -10.58 9.15
CA ALA A 31 10.55 -9.53 8.41
C ALA A 31 10.60 -8.23 9.24
N LEU A 32 11.29 -7.22 8.72
CA LEU A 32 11.46 -5.94 9.42
C LEU A 32 10.11 -5.25 9.55
N ALA A 33 9.65 -4.99 10.76
CA ALA A 33 8.47 -4.20 11.02
C ALA A 33 8.80 -2.72 10.88
N LEU A 34 8.27 -2.06 9.86
CA LEU A 34 8.48 -0.65 9.57
C LEU A 34 7.26 0.17 10.00
N VAL A 35 7.47 1.26 10.73
CA VAL A 35 6.43 2.24 11.07
C VAL A 35 6.82 3.57 10.45
N ARG A 36 5.89 4.15 9.71
CA ARG A 36 6.07 5.40 8.97
C ARG A 36 5.33 6.52 9.69
N PHE A 37 5.92 7.70 9.69
CA PHE A 37 5.33 8.86 10.33
C PHE A 37 5.90 10.15 9.76
N HIS A 38 5.18 11.25 10.00
CA HIS A 38 5.65 12.61 9.80
C HIS A 38 5.65 13.33 11.14
N VAL A 39 6.43 14.39 11.24
CA VAL A 39 6.35 15.31 12.36
C VAL A 39 5.99 16.69 11.83
N GLU A 40 4.88 17.21 12.31
CA GLU A 40 4.40 18.54 11.96
C GLU A 40 4.84 19.56 13.04
N ARG A 41 5.50 20.63 12.61
CA ARG A 41 5.96 21.74 13.41
C ARG A 41 5.50 23.05 12.77
N LYS A 42 4.63 23.81 13.44
CA LYS A 42 4.11 25.10 12.93
C LYS A 42 3.53 24.98 11.49
N HIS A 43 2.72 23.96 11.25
CA HIS A 43 2.06 23.67 9.97
C HIS A 43 3.00 23.28 8.81
N THR A 44 4.26 23.00 9.09
CA THR A 44 5.22 22.45 8.14
C THR A 44 5.72 21.08 8.62
N PHE A 45 6.13 20.23 7.71
CA PHE A 45 6.79 18.99 8.07
C PHE A 45 8.22 19.27 8.52
N ALA A 46 8.60 18.69 9.67
CA ALA A 46 9.99 18.73 10.14
C ALA A 46 10.82 17.71 9.34
N ASP A 47 11.99 18.13 8.90
CA ASP A 47 12.96 17.32 8.13
C ASP A 47 14.29 17.10 8.88
N ASP A 48 14.35 17.58 10.13
CA ASP A 48 15.55 17.64 10.97
C ASP A 48 15.55 16.67 12.16
N LEU A 49 14.60 15.71 12.21
CA LEU A 49 14.52 14.73 13.29
C LEU A 49 15.72 13.81 13.33
N LYS A 50 16.13 13.47 14.54
CA LYS A 50 17.13 12.45 14.83
C LYS A 50 16.49 11.24 15.51
N ALA A 51 17.17 10.10 15.47
CA ALA A 51 16.71 8.88 16.14
C ALA A 51 16.45 9.07 17.64
N GLU A 52 17.25 9.91 18.28
CA GLU A 52 17.13 10.26 19.71
C GLU A 52 15.86 11.03 20.06
N ASP A 53 15.23 11.70 19.08
CA ASP A 53 14.00 12.47 19.27
C ASP A 53 12.76 11.58 19.33
N VAL A 54 12.89 10.30 18.93
CA VAL A 54 11.79 9.40 18.68
C VAL A 54 11.72 8.28 19.71
N ILE A 55 10.51 7.89 20.07
CA ILE A 55 10.20 6.72 20.90
C ILE A 55 9.27 5.81 20.08
N LEU A 56 9.68 4.56 19.90
CA LEU A 56 8.78 3.51 19.42
C LEU A 56 8.16 2.81 20.62
N LEU A 57 6.85 2.63 20.59
CA LEU A 57 6.09 1.88 21.59
C LEU A 57 5.49 0.65 20.92
N GLU A 58 5.56 -0.49 21.60
CA GLU A 58 4.84 -1.72 21.27
C GLU A 58 3.87 -2.02 22.42
N ASP A 59 2.57 -2.02 22.14
CA ASP A 59 1.49 -2.15 23.14
C ASP A 59 1.65 -1.18 24.33
N GLY A 60 2.08 0.04 24.01
CA GLY A 60 2.30 1.11 25.00
C GLY A 60 3.62 1.03 25.78
N ARG A 61 4.47 0.03 25.52
CA ARG A 61 5.79 -0.12 26.17
C ARG A 61 6.91 0.31 25.24
N PRO A 62 7.94 1.02 25.72
CA PRO A 62 9.09 1.39 24.90
C PRO A 62 9.76 0.16 24.27
N ARG A 63 10.01 0.24 22.96
CA ARG A 63 10.71 -0.77 22.16
C ARG A 63 11.90 -0.13 21.46
N GLY A 64 13.06 -0.81 21.50
CA GLY A 64 14.21 -0.42 20.68
C GLY A 64 13.94 -0.60 19.20
N PHE A 65 14.51 0.25 18.35
CA PHE A 65 14.48 0.11 16.90
C PHE A 65 15.91 0.14 16.35
N THR A 66 16.11 -0.53 15.21
CA THR A 66 17.41 -0.66 14.56
C THR A 66 17.50 0.14 13.27
N VAL A 67 16.35 0.57 12.75
CA VAL A 67 16.25 1.39 11.55
C VAL A 67 15.62 2.72 11.92
N PHE A 68 16.29 3.81 11.53
CA PHE A 68 15.74 5.16 11.52
C PHE A 68 16.18 5.84 10.23
N GLU A 69 15.22 6.17 9.38
CA GLU A 69 15.46 6.84 8.11
C GLU A 69 14.55 8.08 8.00
N GLY A 70 15.15 9.18 7.54
CA GLY A 70 14.44 10.37 7.09
C GLY A 70 14.62 10.56 5.59
N SER A 71 14.11 11.66 5.06
CA SER A 71 14.16 11.97 3.61
C SER A 71 15.58 11.99 3.05
N VAL A 72 16.55 12.47 3.82
CA VAL A 72 17.97 12.66 3.39
C VAL A 72 18.76 11.34 3.45
N SER A 73 18.41 10.45 4.37
CA SER A 73 19.14 9.19 4.63
C SER A 73 18.43 7.95 4.12
N ARG A 74 17.38 8.12 3.30
CA ARG A 74 16.53 7.02 2.89
C ARG A 74 17.23 6.04 1.96
N THR A 75 17.37 4.81 2.41
CA THR A 75 17.86 3.66 1.63
C THR A 75 16.73 2.75 1.17
N ILE A 76 15.63 2.75 1.92
CA ILE A 76 14.42 1.95 1.60
C ILE A 76 13.63 2.67 0.49
N PRO A 77 13.41 2.03 -0.68
CA PRO A 77 12.69 2.65 -1.79
C PRO A 77 11.22 2.90 -1.46
N ILE A 78 10.64 3.91 -2.10
CA ILE A 78 9.20 4.18 -2.04
C ILE A 78 8.52 3.44 -3.19
N GLU A 79 7.47 2.68 -2.89
CA GLU A 79 6.55 2.11 -3.86
C GLU A 79 5.17 2.74 -3.70
N MET A 80 4.70 3.40 -4.74
CA MET A 80 3.41 4.07 -4.75
C MET A 80 2.48 3.35 -5.72
N ALA A 81 1.42 2.75 -5.18
CA ALA A 81 0.36 2.15 -5.99
C ALA A 81 -0.70 3.22 -6.31
N LEU A 82 -0.99 3.41 -7.58
CA LEU A 82 -2.01 4.33 -8.08
C LEU A 82 -3.24 3.52 -8.48
N LEU A 83 -4.35 3.70 -7.79
CA LEU A 83 -5.61 2.99 -8.04
C LEU A 83 -6.67 3.96 -8.55
N PHE A 84 -7.16 3.73 -9.75
CA PHE A 84 -8.13 4.58 -10.43
C PHE A 84 -9.50 3.92 -10.49
N ASP A 85 -10.51 4.63 -10.01
CA ASP A 85 -11.91 4.28 -10.21
C ASP A 85 -12.30 4.57 -11.66
N THR A 86 -12.79 3.55 -12.35
CA THR A 86 -13.26 3.62 -13.75
C THR A 86 -14.77 3.36 -13.84
N SER A 87 -15.50 3.50 -12.73
CA SER A 87 -16.96 3.46 -12.72
C SER A 87 -17.55 4.61 -13.55
N GLY A 88 -18.81 4.44 -13.96
CA GLY A 88 -19.44 5.37 -14.88
C GLY A 88 -19.67 6.79 -14.35
N SER A 89 -19.56 6.99 -13.04
CA SER A 89 -19.71 8.28 -12.35
C SER A 89 -18.41 9.10 -12.32
N VAL A 90 -17.25 8.48 -12.55
CA VAL A 90 -15.96 9.16 -12.47
C VAL A 90 -15.54 9.71 -13.84
N ASN A 91 -15.27 11.01 -13.90
CA ASN A 91 -14.60 11.63 -15.05
C ASN A 91 -13.08 11.61 -14.83
N SER A 92 -12.36 10.90 -15.69
CA SER A 92 -10.90 10.79 -15.64
C SER A 92 -10.18 11.80 -16.55
N GLU A 93 -10.90 12.73 -17.19
CA GLU A 93 -10.30 13.73 -18.07
C GLU A 93 -9.34 14.63 -17.28
N GLY A 94 -8.12 14.80 -17.79
CA GLY A 94 -7.04 15.53 -17.10
C GLY A 94 -6.35 14.78 -15.97
N LEU A 95 -6.95 13.68 -15.46
CA LEU A 95 -6.40 12.90 -14.36
C LEU A 95 -5.25 11.97 -14.80
N LEU A 96 -5.28 11.52 -16.05
CA LEU A 96 -4.40 10.46 -16.57
C LEU A 96 -3.30 11.01 -17.50
N ASP A 97 -2.80 12.22 -17.25
CA ASP A 97 -1.67 12.76 -18.00
C ASP A 97 -0.34 12.19 -17.48
N PRO A 98 0.36 11.32 -18.25
CA PRO A 98 1.60 10.70 -17.81
C PRO A 98 2.72 11.68 -17.49
N LEU A 99 2.73 12.85 -18.15
CA LEU A 99 3.77 13.85 -17.94
C LEU A 99 3.70 14.45 -16.54
N GLU A 100 2.50 14.61 -15.98
CA GLU A 100 2.32 15.12 -14.63
C GLU A 100 2.84 14.13 -13.57
N TYR A 101 2.57 12.84 -13.73
CA TYR A 101 3.07 11.79 -12.84
C TYR A 101 4.59 11.66 -12.91
N LYS A 102 5.14 11.70 -14.13
CA LYS A 102 6.60 11.70 -14.32
C LYS A 102 7.24 12.90 -13.64
N ALA A 103 6.80 14.10 -13.96
CA ALA A 103 7.40 15.35 -13.46
C ALA A 103 7.24 15.52 -11.94
N ALA A 104 6.08 15.13 -11.38
CA ALA A 104 5.82 15.32 -9.96
C ALA A 104 6.36 14.21 -9.07
N LEU A 105 6.45 12.97 -9.55
CA LEU A 105 6.81 11.81 -8.76
C LEU A 105 8.15 11.20 -9.19
N LEU A 106 8.28 10.74 -10.45
CA LEU A 106 9.49 10.03 -10.88
C LEU A 106 10.72 10.91 -10.88
N ASP A 107 10.58 12.17 -11.29
CA ASP A 107 11.70 13.12 -11.39
C ASP A 107 12.05 13.75 -10.03
N LYS A 108 11.09 13.86 -9.10
CA LYS A 108 11.30 14.49 -7.78
C LYS A 108 11.63 13.52 -6.66
N LEU A 109 11.17 12.27 -6.74
CA LEU A 109 11.36 11.27 -5.69
C LEU A 109 12.45 10.26 -6.12
N PRO A 110 13.68 10.39 -5.60
CA PRO A 110 14.73 9.42 -5.89
C PRO A 110 14.31 8.01 -5.47
N GLY A 111 14.45 7.05 -6.39
CA GLY A 111 14.13 5.64 -6.08
C GLY A 111 12.64 5.28 -6.03
N VAL A 112 11.70 6.22 -6.23
CA VAL A 112 10.28 5.89 -6.27
C VAL A 112 9.97 4.94 -7.43
N ARG A 113 9.07 3.99 -7.19
CA ARG A 113 8.50 3.11 -8.21
C ARG A 113 6.97 3.25 -8.16
N LEU A 114 6.35 3.35 -9.32
CA LEU A 114 4.90 3.50 -9.46
C LEU A 114 4.31 2.23 -10.04
N SER A 115 3.20 1.75 -9.49
CA SER A 115 2.35 0.73 -10.10
C SER A 115 0.96 1.31 -10.36
N VAL A 116 0.30 0.82 -11.40
CA VAL A 116 -0.98 1.37 -11.86
C VAL A 116 -2.04 0.28 -11.84
N TYR A 117 -3.16 0.60 -11.21
CA TYR A 117 -4.34 -0.24 -11.11
C TYR A 117 -5.59 0.53 -11.51
N SER A 118 -6.62 -0.17 -11.93
CA SER A 118 -7.96 0.38 -12.08
C SER A 118 -9.03 -0.58 -11.57
N PHE A 119 -10.15 -0.03 -11.15
CA PHE A 119 -11.26 -0.84 -10.67
C PHE A 119 -12.63 -0.24 -11.05
N ASN A 120 -13.60 -1.14 -11.12
CA ASN A 120 -15.04 -0.88 -11.13
C ASN A 120 -15.72 -2.06 -10.38
N ASP A 121 -16.40 -2.95 -11.10
CA ASP A 121 -16.83 -4.28 -10.63
C ASP A 121 -15.72 -5.35 -10.72
N LYS A 122 -14.55 -4.97 -11.19
CA LYS A 122 -13.33 -5.79 -11.35
C LYS A 122 -12.13 -4.96 -10.98
N LEU A 123 -11.03 -5.63 -10.64
CA LEU A 123 -9.74 -5.01 -10.37
C LEU A 123 -8.73 -5.46 -11.44
N PHE A 124 -7.97 -4.49 -11.94
CA PHE A 124 -6.96 -4.72 -12.95
C PHE A 124 -5.63 -4.09 -12.56
N ARG A 125 -4.52 -4.77 -12.82
CA ARG A 125 -3.18 -4.24 -12.73
C ARG A 125 -2.64 -3.96 -14.11
N HIS A 126 -2.27 -2.71 -14.38
CA HIS A 126 -1.76 -2.23 -15.68
C HIS A 126 -0.24 -2.29 -15.76
N CYS A 127 0.46 -2.00 -14.66
CA CYS A 127 1.90 -2.24 -14.54
C CYS A 127 2.31 -2.59 -13.11
N ARG A 128 3.44 -3.29 -12.97
CA ARG A 128 4.14 -3.54 -11.72
C ARG A 128 4.94 -2.30 -11.31
N PRO A 129 5.48 -2.25 -10.07
CA PRO A 129 6.27 -1.11 -9.64
C PRO A 129 7.43 -0.81 -10.60
N THR A 130 7.35 0.30 -11.32
CA THR A 130 8.30 0.74 -12.35
C THR A 130 8.77 2.17 -12.14
N ARG A 131 9.94 2.51 -12.69
CA ARG A 131 10.44 3.87 -12.88
C ARG A 131 10.47 4.29 -14.35
N ASP A 132 10.14 3.36 -15.23
CA ASP A 132 10.10 3.64 -16.66
C ASP A 132 8.89 4.51 -17.01
N GLY A 133 9.17 5.73 -17.47
CA GLY A 133 8.12 6.69 -17.86
C GLY A 133 7.30 6.23 -19.07
N ALA A 134 7.88 5.41 -19.97
CA ALA A 134 7.14 4.87 -21.12
C ALA A 134 6.18 3.75 -20.69
N GLU A 135 6.61 2.88 -19.78
CA GLU A 135 5.75 1.84 -19.18
C GLU A 135 4.61 2.48 -18.39
N LEU A 136 4.91 3.52 -17.58
CA LEU A 136 3.90 4.27 -16.86
C LEU A 136 2.89 4.94 -17.79
N ALA A 137 3.36 5.56 -18.87
CA ALA A 137 2.49 6.22 -19.86
C ALA A 137 1.57 5.21 -20.55
N ALA A 138 2.09 4.04 -20.92
CA ALA A 138 1.29 2.96 -21.48
C ALA A 138 0.22 2.46 -20.50
N ALA A 139 0.58 2.28 -19.22
CA ALA A 139 -0.34 1.85 -18.18
C ALA A 139 -1.48 2.86 -17.94
N LEU A 140 -1.17 4.16 -17.85
CA LEU A 140 -2.17 5.22 -17.71
C LEU A 140 -3.07 5.33 -18.96
N GLY A 141 -2.51 5.12 -20.17
CA GLY A 141 -3.28 5.00 -21.39
C GLY A 141 -4.31 3.86 -21.35
N GLN A 142 -3.90 2.70 -20.86
CA GLN A 142 -4.80 1.55 -20.66
C GLN A 142 -5.93 1.83 -19.66
N VAL A 143 -5.68 2.59 -18.58
CA VAL A 143 -6.74 3.03 -17.65
C VAL A 143 -7.76 3.90 -18.38
N ARG A 144 -7.32 4.84 -19.21
CA ARG A 144 -8.18 5.70 -20.02
C ARG A 144 -9.09 4.90 -20.95
N ASP A 145 -8.53 3.86 -21.57
CA ASP A 145 -9.23 3.01 -22.54
C ASP A 145 -9.97 1.83 -21.89
N SER A 146 -10.04 1.80 -20.55
CA SER A 146 -10.54 0.66 -19.76
C SER A 146 -11.96 0.22 -20.06
N ARG A 147 -12.78 1.04 -20.70
CA ARG A 147 -14.13 0.67 -21.20
C ARG A 147 -14.08 -0.28 -22.40
N SER A 148 -12.95 -0.37 -23.09
CA SER A 148 -12.70 -1.23 -24.24
C SER A 148 -11.62 -2.29 -23.99
N MET A 149 -11.34 -2.64 -22.73
CA MET A 149 -10.17 -3.41 -22.33
C MET A 149 -10.00 -4.71 -23.08
N ALA A 150 -8.93 -4.76 -23.87
CA ALA A 150 -8.39 -5.94 -24.49
C ALA A 150 -7.81 -6.92 -23.45
N ALA A 151 -7.71 -8.19 -23.82
CA ALA A 151 -7.28 -9.34 -23.01
C ALA A 151 -5.84 -9.26 -22.41
N THR A 152 -5.15 -8.12 -22.49
CA THR A 152 -3.72 -7.96 -22.15
C THR A 152 -3.47 -7.46 -20.72
N VAL A 153 -4.51 -7.02 -20.00
CA VAL A 153 -4.37 -6.46 -18.65
C VAL A 153 -4.64 -7.54 -17.60
N GLU A 154 -3.77 -7.62 -16.60
CA GLU A 154 -3.90 -8.65 -15.57
C GLU A 154 -5.09 -8.35 -14.63
N LYS A 155 -6.09 -9.23 -14.66
CA LYS A 155 -7.22 -9.17 -13.75
C LYS A 155 -6.87 -9.80 -12.41
N LEU A 156 -7.04 -9.03 -11.34
CA LEU A 156 -6.80 -9.49 -9.98
C LEU A 156 -8.09 -9.99 -9.30
N PRO A 157 -8.00 -10.96 -8.38
CA PRO A 157 -9.16 -11.44 -7.64
C PRO A 157 -9.66 -10.37 -6.67
N LEU A 158 -10.99 -10.18 -6.62
CA LEU A 158 -11.68 -9.43 -5.59
C LEU A 158 -12.38 -10.39 -4.64
N THR A 159 -12.14 -10.22 -3.35
CA THR A 159 -12.92 -10.92 -2.32
C THR A 159 -14.18 -10.11 -2.06
N LEU A 160 -15.31 -10.64 -2.51
CA LEU A 160 -16.61 -9.98 -2.39
C LEU A 160 -17.27 -10.32 -1.05
N PRO A 161 -18.02 -9.39 -0.43
CA PRO A 161 -18.85 -9.70 0.73
C PRO A 161 -19.83 -10.83 0.42
N HIS A 162 -20.08 -11.69 1.40
CA HIS A 162 -20.95 -12.86 1.26
C HIS A 162 -22.35 -12.46 0.74
N GLY A 163 -22.80 -13.12 -0.32
CA GLY A 163 -24.18 -13.03 -0.83
C GLY A 163 -24.40 -12.07 -2.00
N ARG A 164 -23.43 -11.32 -2.48
CA ARG A 164 -23.60 -10.50 -3.69
C ARG A 164 -23.15 -11.23 -4.95
N LYS A 165 -24.09 -11.39 -5.89
CA LYS A 165 -23.81 -11.76 -7.29
C LYS A 165 -23.47 -10.49 -8.06
N GLY A 166 -22.48 -10.58 -8.97
CA GLY A 166 -22.01 -9.45 -9.75
C GLY A 166 -23.13 -8.71 -10.49
N GLY A 167 -23.03 -7.40 -10.48
CA GLY A 167 -23.81 -6.42 -11.22
C GLY A 167 -22.96 -5.17 -11.38
N PRO A 168 -23.38 -4.14 -12.13
CA PRO A 168 -22.64 -2.89 -12.19
C PRO A 168 -22.48 -2.34 -10.76
N ALA A 169 -21.26 -2.31 -10.28
CA ALA A 169 -20.95 -2.02 -8.89
C ALA A 169 -19.57 -1.34 -8.81
N THR A 170 -19.43 -0.42 -7.86
CA THR A 170 -18.14 0.16 -7.46
C THR A 170 -17.69 -0.52 -6.18
N TRP A 171 -16.69 -1.39 -6.29
CA TRP A 171 -16.16 -2.18 -5.17
C TRP A 171 -14.98 -1.47 -4.51
N LEU A 172 -15.23 -0.26 -4.00
CA LEU A 172 -14.18 0.68 -3.57
C LEU A 172 -13.26 0.07 -2.50
N PHE A 173 -13.79 -0.30 -1.34
CA PHE A 173 -12.97 -0.79 -0.23
C PHE A 173 -12.36 -2.16 -0.51
N GLU A 174 -13.07 -3.03 -1.24
CA GLU A 174 -12.56 -4.32 -1.68
C GLU A 174 -11.40 -4.17 -2.67
N ALA A 175 -11.49 -3.24 -3.62
CA ALA A 175 -10.43 -2.93 -4.57
C ALA A 175 -9.21 -2.34 -3.85
N ILE A 176 -9.42 -1.45 -2.88
CA ILE A 176 -8.37 -0.88 -2.04
C ILE A 176 -7.61 -1.99 -1.31
N MET A 177 -8.32 -2.88 -0.60
CA MET A 177 -7.71 -3.99 0.14
C MET A 177 -6.99 -4.99 -0.79
N ALA A 178 -7.57 -5.31 -1.94
CA ALA A 178 -6.96 -6.24 -2.90
C ALA A 178 -5.71 -5.63 -3.55
N THR A 179 -5.75 -4.35 -3.94
CA THR A 179 -4.59 -3.62 -4.44
C THR A 179 -3.45 -3.57 -3.41
N ALA A 180 -3.79 -3.30 -2.16
CA ALA A 180 -2.79 -3.25 -1.08
C ALA A 180 -2.12 -4.61 -0.87
N ARG A 181 -2.88 -5.71 -0.90
CA ARG A 181 -2.32 -7.08 -0.79
C ARG A 181 -1.42 -7.41 -1.98
N ASP A 182 -1.84 -7.07 -3.20
CA ASP A 182 -1.02 -7.31 -4.40
C ASP A 182 0.27 -6.49 -4.38
N ALA A 183 0.19 -5.20 -4.03
CA ALA A 183 1.37 -4.34 -3.90
C ALA A 183 2.30 -4.79 -2.76
N ALA A 184 1.77 -5.38 -1.69
CA ALA A 184 2.56 -5.89 -0.57
C ALA A 184 3.11 -7.31 -0.80
N ALA A 185 2.69 -8.01 -1.85
CA ALA A 185 3.13 -9.39 -2.14
C ALA A 185 4.62 -9.49 -2.52
N ASP A 186 5.25 -8.39 -2.91
CA ASP A 186 6.71 -8.33 -3.10
C ASP A 186 7.40 -8.31 -1.73
N ALA A 187 8.20 -9.33 -1.45
CA ALA A 187 8.93 -9.47 -0.19
C ALA A 187 10.07 -8.44 -0.02
N ARG A 188 10.46 -7.73 -1.08
CA ARG A 188 11.54 -6.73 -1.00
C ARG A 188 11.15 -5.59 -0.05
N PRO A 189 12.08 -5.14 0.81
CA PRO A 189 11.83 -4.00 1.66
C PRO A 189 11.48 -2.76 0.83
N ALA A 190 10.32 -2.16 1.11
CA ALA A 190 9.89 -0.92 0.51
C ALA A 190 8.93 -0.18 1.46
N THR A 191 8.95 1.13 1.45
CA THR A 191 7.87 1.93 2.03
C THR A 191 6.76 2.05 0.99
N ARG A 192 5.61 1.45 1.28
CA ARG A 192 4.49 1.39 0.34
C ARG A 192 3.41 2.38 0.71
N MET A 193 2.77 2.97 -0.29
CA MET A 193 1.61 3.83 -0.14
C MET A 193 0.62 3.59 -1.27
N LEU A 194 -0.67 3.78 -0.97
CA LEU A 194 -1.75 3.59 -1.92
C LEU A 194 -2.47 4.91 -2.15
N VAL A 195 -2.43 5.40 -3.37
CA VAL A 195 -3.18 6.58 -3.81
C VAL A 195 -4.42 6.12 -4.56
N VAL A 196 -5.60 6.59 -4.14
CA VAL A 196 -6.87 6.15 -4.69
C VAL A 196 -7.65 7.33 -5.24
N PHE A 197 -7.92 7.29 -6.53
CA PHE A 197 -8.71 8.30 -7.23
C PHE A 197 -10.13 7.75 -7.44
N SER A 198 -11.11 8.27 -6.70
CA SER A 198 -12.51 7.82 -6.76
C SER A 198 -13.47 8.94 -6.35
N ASP A 199 -14.72 8.86 -6.79
CA ASP A 199 -15.79 9.71 -6.25
C ASP A 199 -16.21 9.32 -4.82
N GLY A 200 -15.71 8.20 -4.31
CA GLY A 200 -15.93 7.75 -2.94
C GLY A 200 -17.26 7.01 -2.72
N PHE A 201 -17.99 6.64 -3.77
CA PHE A 201 -19.32 6.02 -3.65
C PHE A 201 -19.27 4.49 -3.76
N PRO A 202 -19.12 3.76 -2.64
CA PRO A 202 -19.12 2.32 -2.66
C PRO A 202 -20.54 1.79 -2.90
N THR A 203 -20.64 0.68 -3.62
CA THR A 203 -21.93 -0.06 -3.73
C THR A 203 -22.00 -1.24 -2.77
N THR A 204 -21.04 -1.35 -1.85
CA THR A 204 -20.96 -2.40 -0.83
C THR A 204 -21.18 -1.81 0.56
N ASN A 205 -21.37 -2.70 1.55
CA ASN A 205 -21.54 -2.30 2.95
C ASN A 205 -20.22 -2.45 3.74
N THR A 206 -19.08 -2.63 3.06
CA THR A 206 -17.77 -2.66 3.70
C THR A 206 -17.47 -1.29 4.29
N ARG A 207 -17.12 -1.26 5.58
CA ARG A 207 -16.85 -0.01 6.28
C ARG A 207 -15.37 0.39 6.15
N PRO A 208 -15.06 1.68 6.23
CA PRO A 208 -13.68 2.15 6.20
C PRO A 208 -12.82 1.55 7.33
N GLU A 209 -13.42 1.28 8.51
CA GLU A 209 -12.71 0.65 9.63
C GLU A 209 -12.26 -0.77 9.32
N ASP A 210 -13.10 -1.56 8.63
CA ASP A 210 -12.77 -2.94 8.25
C ASP A 210 -11.62 -2.97 7.23
N ALA A 211 -11.63 -2.04 6.28
CA ALA A 211 -10.53 -1.85 5.33
C ALA A 211 -9.25 -1.37 6.03
N ALA A 212 -9.36 -0.43 6.97
CA ALA A 212 -8.23 0.14 7.70
C ALA A 212 -7.47 -0.91 8.50
N VAL A 213 -8.15 -1.89 9.11
CA VAL A 213 -7.49 -3.00 9.82
C VAL A 213 -6.55 -3.77 8.87
N ALA A 214 -7.06 -4.19 7.70
CA ALA A 214 -6.26 -4.94 6.74
C ALA A 214 -5.09 -4.12 6.18
N LEU A 215 -5.31 -2.83 5.93
CA LEU A 215 -4.27 -1.91 5.42
C LEU A 215 -3.19 -1.64 6.46
N SER A 216 -3.57 -1.50 7.74
CA SER A 216 -2.63 -1.30 8.85
C SER A 216 -1.74 -2.51 9.07
N GLU A 217 -2.26 -3.74 8.91
CA GLU A 217 -1.46 -4.97 8.97
C GLU A 217 -0.40 -5.01 7.85
N LEU A 218 -0.74 -4.50 6.66
CA LEU A 218 0.19 -4.39 5.53
C LEU A 218 1.14 -3.17 5.66
N GLY A 219 0.91 -2.28 6.62
CA GLY A 219 1.64 -1.02 6.73
C GLY A 219 1.45 -0.12 5.51
N MET A 220 0.24 -0.10 4.94
CA MET A 220 -0.11 0.58 3.71
C MET A 220 -1.03 1.79 4.00
N PRO A 221 -0.49 3.00 4.19
CA PRO A 221 -1.33 4.20 4.29
C PRO A 221 -2.01 4.49 2.96
N VAL A 222 -3.26 4.98 3.05
CA VAL A 222 -4.08 5.33 1.90
C VAL A 222 -4.19 6.84 1.76
N TYR A 223 -4.11 7.30 0.53
CA TYR A 223 -4.23 8.69 0.13
C TYR A 223 -5.41 8.85 -0.83
N PRO A 224 -6.64 9.05 -0.31
CA PRO A 224 -7.80 9.31 -1.13
C PRO A 224 -7.68 10.65 -1.86
N VAL A 225 -7.96 10.62 -3.15
CA VAL A 225 -8.23 11.80 -3.99
C VAL A 225 -9.70 11.75 -4.35
N ILE A 226 -10.48 12.64 -3.73
CA ILE A 226 -11.95 12.61 -3.79
C ILE A 226 -12.41 13.37 -5.03
N LEU A 227 -13.10 12.68 -5.93
CA LEU A 227 -13.56 13.21 -7.22
C LEU A 227 -15.07 13.51 -7.25
N GLY A 228 -15.78 13.30 -6.12
CA GLY A 228 -17.24 13.27 -6.07
C GLY A 228 -17.94 14.62 -6.17
N HIS A 229 -17.25 15.76 -5.95
CA HIS A 229 -17.92 17.08 -5.92
C HIS A 229 -18.59 17.47 -7.22
N SER A 230 -17.99 17.19 -8.37
CA SER A 230 -18.59 17.45 -9.69
C SER A 230 -19.85 16.62 -9.90
N HIS A 231 -19.86 15.39 -9.43
CA HIS A 231 -21.01 14.49 -9.49
C HIS A 231 -22.16 14.97 -8.58
N ILE A 232 -21.84 15.41 -7.36
CA ILE A 232 -22.83 16.02 -6.45
C ILE A 232 -23.45 17.27 -7.08
N ALA A 233 -22.65 18.15 -7.68
CA ALA A 233 -23.15 19.36 -8.32
C ALA A 233 -24.11 19.07 -9.48
N ALA A 234 -23.77 18.08 -10.33
CA ALA A 234 -24.65 17.62 -11.41
C ALA A 234 -25.99 17.09 -10.89
N ARG A 235 -25.96 16.24 -9.85
CA ARG A 235 -27.19 15.67 -9.25
C ARG A 235 -28.07 16.71 -8.55
N LYS A 236 -27.48 17.70 -7.91
CA LYS A 236 -28.20 18.86 -7.35
C LYS A 236 -28.93 19.64 -8.46
N ALA A 237 -28.25 19.88 -9.59
CA ALA A 237 -28.86 20.54 -10.74
C ALA A 237 -30.02 19.77 -11.36
N GLU A 238 -30.01 18.42 -11.26
CA GLU A 238 -31.11 17.53 -11.68
C GLU A 238 -32.26 17.44 -10.66
N GLY A 239 -32.18 18.15 -9.53
CA GLY A 239 -33.23 18.19 -8.51
C GLY A 239 -33.29 16.98 -7.59
N GLN A 240 -32.23 16.17 -7.52
CA GLN A 240 -32.16 14.97 -6.67
C GLN A 240 -31.75 15.36 -5.24
N LEU A 241 -32.71 15.78 -4.41
CA LEU A 241 -32.47 16.40 -3.10
C LEU A 241 -31.91 15.46 -2.01
N GLY A 242 -32.25 14.17 -2.02
CA GLY A 242 -31.81 13.22 -0.97
C GLY A 242 -30.44 12.61 -1.23
N TRP A 243 -30.01 12.59 -2.47
CA TRP A 243 -28.76 11.95 -2.88
C TRP A 243 -27.48 12.71 -2.44
N PRO A 244 -27.45 14.05 -2.45
CA PRO A 244 -26.27 14.80 -2.05
C PRO A 244 -25.81 14.55 -0.61
N GLN A 245 -26.74 14.42 0.35
CA GLN A 245 -26.38 14.17 1.74
C GLN A 245 -25.76 12.78 1.92
N MET A 246 -26.28 11.77 1.23
CA MET A 246 -25.70 10.42 1.27
C MET A 246 -24.33 10.39 0.62
N ALA A 247 -24.14 11.11 -0.47
CA ALA A 247 -22.86 11.23 -1.15
C ALA A 247 -21.80 11.90 -0.27
N GLU A 248 -22.16 12.96 0.46
CA GLU A 248 -21.25 13.63 1.41
C GLU A 248 -20.80 12.67 2.53
N LEU A 249 -21.69 11.78 3.02
CA LEU A 249 -21.32 10.74 3.99
C LEU A 249 -20.31 9.73 3.41
N PHE A 250 -20.55 9.26 2.19
CA PHE A 250 -19.63 8.33 1.53
C PHE A 250 -18.25 8.95 1.26
N MET A 251 -18.21 10.21 0.85
CA MET A 251 -16.94 10.94 0.69
C MET A 251 -16.23 11.13 2.02
N ALA A 252 -16.97 11.39 3.11
CA ALA A 252 -16.41 11.49 4.45
C ALA A 252 -15.85 10.14 4.93
N ASP A 253 -16.53 9.03 4.67
CA ASP A 253 -16.04 7.68 4.97
C ASP A 253 -14.77 7.35 4.18
N PHE A 254 -14.72 7.75 2.91
CA PHE A 254 -13.53 7.57 2.09
C PHE A 254 -12.36 8.44 2.59
N ALA A 255 -12.61 9.71 2.95
CA ALA A 255 -11.60 10.57 3.57
C ALA A 255 -11.09 10.02 4.91
N ARG A 256 -12.01 9.47 5.73
CA ARG A 256 -11.68 8.87 7.03
C ARG A 256 -10.71 7.71 6.94
N LEU A 257 -10.74 6.94 5.83
CA LEU A 257 -9.77 5.86 5.60
C LEU A 257 -8.32 6.37 5.65
N ALA A 258 -8.05 7.59 5.17
CA ALA A 258 -6.72 8.20 5.28
C ALA A 258 -6.30 8.36 6.75
N GLU A 259 -7.17 8.90 7.59
CA GLU A 259 -6.87 9.10 9.01
C GLU A 259 -6.62 7.77 9.73
N LEU A 260 -7.43 6.76 9.45
CA LEU A 260 -7.33 5.43 10.04
C LEU A 260 -6.05 4.68 9.62
N THR A 261 -5.49 4.98 8.45
CA THR A 261 -4.30 4.29 7.90
C THR A 261 -3.02 5.13 7.99
N GLY A 262 -3.10 6.37 8.48
CA GLY A 262 -1.96 7.28 8.58
C GLY A 262 -1.59 8.00 7.28
N GLY A 263 -2.49 8.02 6.30
CA GLY A 263 -2.37 8.80 5.08
C GLY A 263 -2.97 10.19 5.20
N ARG A 264 -3.29 10.80 4.05
CA ARG A 264 -3.95 12.11 3.93
C ARG A 264 -4.94 12.07 2.77
N SER A 265 -6.13 12.62 2.97
CA SER A 265 -7.11 12.83 1.90
C SER A 265 -6.88 14.16 1.18
N PHE A 266 -7.20 14.17 -0.11
CA PHE A 266 -7.24 15.35 -0.97
C PHE A 266 -8.68 15.48 -1.49
N ASP A 267 -9.29 16.59 -1.22
CA ASP A 267 -10.70 16.85 -1.52
C ASP A 267 -10.85 18.13 -2.35
N PRO A 268 -10.41 18.12 -3.64
CA PRO A 268 -10.49 19.29 -4.50
C PRO A 268 -11.93 19.51 -4.99
N PRO A 269 -12.39 20.75 -5.11
CA PRO A 269 -13.74 21.09 -5.60
C PRO A 269 -13.95 20.72 -7.07
N ALA A 270 -12.89 20.62 -7.84
CA ALA A 270 -12.86 20.22 -9.24
C ALA A 270 -11.52 19.55 -9.56
N ILE A 271 -11.47 18.81 -10.66
CA ILE A 271 -10.25 18.17 -11.15
C ILE A 271 -9.90 18.75 -12.52
N ASP A 272 -8.69 19.26 -12.62
CA ASP A 272 -8.00 19.62 -13.85
C ASP A 272 -6.50 19.28 -13.73
N VAL A 273 -5.75 19.46 -14.81
CA VAL A 273 -4.31 19.16 -14.85
C VAL A 273 -3.53 19.95 -13.79
N THR A 274 -3.94 21.19 -13.47
CA THR A 274 -3.27 22.04 -12.47
C THR A 274 -3.48 21.49 -11.08
N ILE A 275 -4.71 21.09 -10.75
CA ILE A 275 -5.06 20.47 -9.47
C ILE A 275 -4.36 19.12 -9.30
N VAL A 276 -4.34 18.30 -10.35
CA VAL A 276 -3.59 17.02 -10.35
C VAL A 276 -2.11 17.26 -10.04
N ARG A 277 -1.47 18.22 -10.72
CA ARG A 277 -0.07 18.60 -10.45
C ARG A 277 0.15 19.05 -9.01
N GLN A 278 -0.76 19.84 -8.44
CA GLN A 278 -0.69 20.29 -7.05
C GLN A 278 -0.80 19.11 -6.07
N ILE A 279 -1.75 18.20 -6.29
CA ILE A 279 -1.95 17.00 -5.47
C ILE A 279 -0.70 16.11 -5.53
N LEU A 280 -0.21 15.77 -6.72
CA LEU A 280 0.99 14.97 -6.90
C LEU A 280 2.24 15.65 -6.28
N GLY A 281 2.35 16.96 -6.40
CA GLY A 281 3.40 17.75 -5.76
C GLY A 281 3.33 17.68 -4.23
N ALA A 282 2.13 17.77 -3.65
CA ALA A 282 1.92 17.65 -2.21
C ALA A 282 2.24 16.22 -1.71
N MET A 283 1.87 15.18 -2.48
CA MET A 283 2.25 13.79 -2.18
C MET A 283 3.77 13.59 -2.21
N ALA A 284 4.44 14.17 -3.21
CA ALA A 284 5.90 14.11 -3.29
C ALA A 284 6.56 14.80 -2.09
N ALA A 285 6.09 15.99 -1.71
CA ALA A 285 6.60 16.71 -0.54
C ALA A 285 6.37 15.91 0.75
N GLN A 286 5.20 15.30 0.91
CA GLN A 286 4.91 14.45 2.05
C GLN A 286 5.81 13.21 2.08
N ALA A 287 5.99 12.52 0.95
CA ALA A 287 6.88 11.38 0.86
C ALA A 287 8.34 11.73 1.18
N LEU A 288 8.78 12.93 0.81
CA LEU A 288 10.12 13.45 1.15
C LEU A 288 10.27 13.77 2.64
N SER A 289 9.22 14.19 3.33
CA SER A 289 9.25 14.52 4.77
C SER A 289 8.94 13.34 5.68
N GLU A 290 8.77 12.14 5.13
CA GLU A 290 8.42 10.96 5.89
C GLU A 290 9.64 10.34 6.56
N TYR A 291 9.44 9.95 7.83
CA TYR A 291 10.37 9.15 8.61
C TYR A 291 9.92 7.71 8.69
N VAL A 292 10.87 6.82 8.82
CA VAL A 292 10.66 5.39 9.01
C VAL A 292 11.45 4.92 10.22
N VAL A 293 10.80 4.25 11.15
CA VAL A 293 11.45 3.46 12.18
C VAL A 293 11.17 1.99 11.94
N GLY A 294 12.14 1.14 12.24
CA GLY A 294 12.00 -0.29 12.05
C GLY A 294 12.75 -1.12 13.07
N PHE A 295 12.18 -2.29 13.39
CA PHE A 295 12.81 -3.28 14.24
C PHE A 295 12.50 -4.69 13.73
N ALA A 296 13.33 -5.66 14.07
CA ALA A 296 13.05 -7.07 13.85
C ALA A 296 12.17 -7.56 15.01
N PRO A 297 10.91 -7.98 14.75
CA PRO A 297 10.08 -8.58 15.77
C PRO A 297 10.70 -9.89 16.27
N GLU A 298 10.64 -10.11 17.58
CA GLU A 298 11.00 -11.40 18.15
C GLU A 298 9.84 -12.38 17.93
N ALA A 299 10.16 -13.61 17.53
CA ALA A 299 9.14 -14.64 17.38
C ALA A 299 8.44 -14.88 18.72
N SER A 300 7.12 -14.73 18.76
CA SER A 300 6.34 -14.92 19.96
C SER A 300 6.29 -16.42 20.32
N ALA A 301 6.73 -16.77 21.53
CA ALA A 301 6.68 -18.15 22.02
C ALA A 301 5.24 -18.71 22.17
N GLY A 302 4.23 -17.85 22.08
CA GLY A 302 2.80 -18.18 22.24
C GLY A 302 1.97 -18.19 20.96
N GLY A 303 2.61 -18.21 19.78
CA GLY A 303 1.94 -18.07 18.48
C GLY A 303 1.74 -16.61 18.03
N ALA A 304 1.36 -16.44 16.78
CA ALA A 304 1.22 -15.13 16.16
C ALA A 304 0.17 -14.28 16.88
N ARG A 305 0.56 -13.11 17.38
CA ARG A 305 -0.32 -12.14 18.05
C ARG A 305 -0.28 -10.79 17.33
N ARG A 306 -1.35 -10.04 17.45
CA ARG A 306 -1.42 -8.66 16.97
C ARG A 306 -0.84 -7.72 18.01
N HIS A 307 0.13 -6.91 17.60
CA HIS A 307 0.76 -5.88 18.41
C HIS A 307 0.52 -4.51 17.79
N ARG A 308 0.27 -3.52 18.63
CA ARG A 308 0.13 -2.12 18.19
C ARG A 308 1.47 -1.42 18.33
N LEU A 309 2.02 -0.98 17.23
CA LEU A 309 3.16 -0.08 17.19
C LEU A 309 2.69 1.37 17.15
N GLU A 310 3.32 2.22 17.93
CA GLU A 310 3.04 3.66 18.00
C GLU A 310 4.34 4.43 18.11
N VAL A 311 4.50 5.46 17.27
CA VAL A 311 5.64 6.37 17.33
C VAL A 311 5.24 7.62 18.07
N ARG A 312 6.09 8.06 18.98
CA ARG A 312 5.98 9.35 19.69
C ARG A 312 7.27 10.13 19.60
N VAL A 313 7.18 11.45 19.74
CA VAL A 313 8.34 12.31 19.97
C VAL A 313 8.56 12.52 21.45
N ARG A 314 9.81 12.71 21.87
CA ARG A 314 10.18 12.86 23.29
C ARG A 314 9.68 14.17 23.90
N SER A 315 9.51 15.20 23.09
CA SER A 315 9.07 16.52 23.54
C SER A 315 8.06 17.11 22.56
N LYS A 316 7.08 17.86 23.09
CA LYS A 316 6.11 18.62 22.27
C LYS A 316 6.77 19.70 21.42
N GLU A 317 7.94 20.18 21.81
CA GLU A 317 8.71 21.18 21.07
C GLU A 317 9.23 20.64 19.73
N ILE A 318 9.47 19.32 19.65
CA ILE A 318 9.88 18.63 18.43
C ILE A 318 8.76 18.69 17.39
N GLY A 319 7.50 18.64 17.82
CA GLY A 319 6.33 18.73 16.95
C GLY A 319 5.25 17.71 17.31
N THR A 320 4.31 17.52 16.39
CA THR A 320 3.21 16.56 16.52
C THR A 320 3.39 15.44 15.49
N VAL A 321 3.39 14.20 15.96
CA VAL A 321 3.44 13.02 15.07
C VAL A 321 2.13 12.89 14.29
N ARG A 322 2.24 12.69 13.00
CA ARG A 322 1.15 12.33 12.08
C ARG A 322 1.41 10.95 11.50
N GLY A 323 0.41 10.09 11.51
CA GLY A 323 0.62 8.66 11.26
C GLY A 323 1.31 7.99 12.45
N GLY A 324 2.28 7.15 12.21
CA GLY A 324 3.11 6.53 13.27
C GLY A 324 2.41 5.43 14.05
N VAL A 325 1.30 4.89 13.55
CA VAL A 325 0.60 3.74 14.13
C VAL A 325 0.54 2.62 13.10
N ARG A 326 0.88 1.42 13.53
CA ARG A 326 0.79 0.21 12.70
C ARG A 326 0.40 -0.98 13.56
N MET A 327 -0.43 -1.86 13.02
CA MET A 327 -0.64 -3.20 13.57
C MET A 327 0.35 -4.17 12.90
N VAL A 328 1.01 -4.96 13.71
CA VAL A 328 1.92 -6.04 13.27
C VAL A 328 1.52 -7.35 13.89
N VAL A 329 1.85 -8.44 13.24
CA VAL A 329 1.59 -9.80 13.73
C VAL A 329 2.93 -10.52 13.84
N HIS A 330 3.30 -10.94 15.03
CA HIS A 330 4.50 -11.72 15.27
C HIS A 330 4.41 -12.57 16.53
#